data_d0474d630c60ab86597e1974b1c44382
#
_entry.id   d0474d630c60ab86597e1974b1c44382
#
_cell.length_a   1.000
_cell.length_b   1.000
_cell.length_c   1.000
_cell.angle_alpha   90.00
_cell.angle_beta   90.00
_cell.angle_gamma   90.00
#
_symmetry.space_group_name_H-M   'P 1'
#
loop_
_entity.id
_entity.type
_entity.pdbx_description
1 polymer ?
#
loop_
_entity_poly.entity_id
_entity_poly.type
_entity_poly.pdbx_seq_one_letter_code
_entity_poly.pdbx_strand_id
1 'polypeptide(L)'
;TLDPYAINNSGRRIEKWNIDNGGSLFRMTSANMTLNYSFSSSELGKEDNEAGKRNGGRSDDLFGKNADLGDRRDSQFDDKADSKETGTGQFYNYKLPWDINLAYALTYSNSARENRITGNSLMVSMNTDLTPKWKIGVSTGYDFVNKGVTYTQLRFERDLLSWRMSFNWVPFGTNANWGFFIGIKSGVLSDIKWDKRSLPDRTLR
;
A
#
# COMPACT_ATOMS: atom_id res chain seq x y z
N THR A 1 28.22 -5.99 0.57
CA THR A 1 29.64 -5.88 0.16
C THR A 1 30.49 -6.64 1.14
N LEU A 2 31.44 -7.42 0.63
CA LEU A 2 32.38 -8.21 1.40
C LEU A 2 33.79 -7.67 1.16
N ASP A 3 34.60 -7.57 2.20
CA ASP A 3 35.98 -7.13 2.13
C ASP A 3 36.90 -8.19 2.77
N PRO A 4 37.88 -8.75 2.03
CA PRO A 4 38.78 -9.75 2.55
C PRO A 4 39.90 -9.17 3.45
N TYR A 5 40.06 -7.85 3.48
CA TYR A 5 41.14 -7.21 4.21
C TYR A 5 40.74 -6.87 5.64
N ALA A 6 41.72 -6.94 6.54
CA ALA A 6 41.56 -6.54 7.93
C ALA A 6 41.50 -5.01 8.08
N ILE A 7 41.01 -4.55 9.22
CA ILE A 7 41.00 -3.14 9.60
C ILE A 7 41.82 -2.95 10.89
N ASN A 8 42.46 -1.79 11.00
CA ASN A 8 43.18 -1.39 12.22
C ASN A 8 42.19 -0.93 13.32
N ASN A 9 42.69 -0.58 14.49
CA ASN A 9 41.88 -0.08 15.60
C ASN A 9 41.16 1.23 15.29
N SER A 10 41.65 2.00 14.32
CA SER A 10 41.03 3.23 13.84
C SER A 10 39.96 3.00 12.76
N GLY A 11 39.58 1.74 12.45
CA GLY A 11 38.60 1.41 11.43
C GLY A 11 39.09 1.54 9.98
N ARG A 12 40.38 1.81 9.75
CA ARG A 12 40.95 1.90 8.40
C ARG A 12 41.40 0.54 7.91
N ARG A 13 41.18 0.26 6.62
CA ARG A 13 41.65 -0.92 5.92
C ARG A 13 43.19 -1.00 5.97
N ILE A 14 43.73 -2.19 6.24
CA ILE A 14 45.14 -2.52 6.17
C ILE A 14 45.40 -3.60 5.12
N GLU A 15 46.60 -3.63 4.58
CA GLU A 15 46.99 -4.60 3.55
C GLU A 15 47.34 -5.97 4.15
N LYS A 16 46.53 -6.44 5.08
CA LYS A 16 46.57 -7.81 5.64
C LYS A 16 45.21 -8.47 5.43
N TRP A 17 45.27 -9.77 5.12
CA TRP A 17 44.08 -10.56 5.02
C TRP A 17 43.38 -10.67 6.40
N ASN A 18 42.09 -10.64 6.41
CA ASN A 18 41.32 -10.71 7.66
C ASN A 18 41.52 -12.07 8.37
N ILE A 19 41.75 -13.15 7.60
CA ILE A 19 42.04 -14.48 8.11
C ILE A 19 43.38 -14.54 8.85
N ASP A 20 44.40 -13.82 8.35
CA ASP A 20 45.72 -13.78 8.97
C ASP A 20 45.73 -13.01 10.30
N ASN A 21 44.68 -12.22 10.52
CA ASN A 21 44.46 -11.46 11.74
C ASN A 21 43.46 -12.13 12.70
N GLY A 22 43.20 -13.43 12.52
CA GLY A 22 42.30 -14.23 13.37
C GLY A 22 40.80 -14.00 13.10
N GLY A 23 40.45 -13.38 11.98
CA GLY A 23 39.06 -13.16 11.56
C GLY A 23 38.55 -14.18 10.55
N SER A 24 37.34 -14.02 10.06
CA SER A 24 36.77 -14.83 8.97
C SER A 24 37.40 -14.50 7.62
N LEU A 25 37.19 -15.38 6.61
CA LEU A 25 37.73 -15.21 5.26
C LEU A 25 37.33 -13.88 4.63
N PHE A 26 36.13 -13.40 4.88
CA PHE A 26 35.61 -12.10 4.42
C PHE A 26 34.89 -11.39 5.56
N ARG A 27 35.02 -10.09 5.61
CA ARG A 27 34.31 -9.20 6.50
C ARG A 27 33.15 -8.55 5.73
N MET A 28 31.95 -8.68 6.24
CA MET A 28 30.81 -7.97 5.68
C MET A 28 30.89 -6.48 6.06
N THR A 29 31.02 -5.61 5.06
CA THR A 29 31.13 -4.16 5.26
C THR A 29 29.80 -3.45 5.13
N SER A 30 28.95 -3.92 4.23
CA SER A 30 27.59 -3.40 4.07
C SER A 30 26.67 -4.47 3.47
N ALA A 31 25.41 -4.40 3.86
CA ALA A 31 24.34 -5.18 3.25
C ALA A 31 23.11 -4.29 3.08
N ASN A 32 22.53 -4.31 1.88
CA ASN A 32 21.28 -3.64 1.58
C ASN A 32 20.27 -4.70 1.15
N MET A 33 19.07 -4.60 1.73
CA MET A 33 17.93 -5.47 1.40
C MET A 33 16.73 -4.59 1.12
N THR A 34 16.08 -4.83 0.00
CA THR A 34 14.84 -4.15 -0.36
C THR A 34 13.80 -5.20 -0.72
N LEU A 35 12.64 -5.13 -0.10
CA LEU A 35 11.49 -5.98 -0.36
C LEU A 35 10.33 -5.09 -0.79
N ASN A 36 9.76 -5.41 -1.95
CA ASN A 36 8.57 -4.76 -2.45
C ASN A 36 7.48 -5.81 -2.59
N TYR A 37 6.32 -5.51 -2.07
CA TYR A 37 5.16 -6.39 -2.15
C TYR A 37 3.90 -5.59 -2.45
N SER A 38 3.08 -6.07 -3.37
CA SER A 38 1.81 -5.44 -3.75
C SER A 38 0.66 -6.43 -3.57
N PHE A 39 -0.43 -5.93 -3.03
CA PHE A 39 -1.70 -6.65 -2.89
C PHE A 39 -2.79 -5.89 -3.60
N SER A 40 -3.70 -6.59 -4.24
CA SER A 40 -4.91 -6.00 -4.80
C SER A 40 -6.15 -6.80 -4.42
N SER A 41 -7.29 -6.13 -4.36
CA SER A 41 -8.57 -6.79 -4.10
C SER A 41 -8.93 -7.84 -5.15
N SER A 42 -8.42 -7.69 -6.37
CA SER A 42 -8.64 -8.62 -7.47
C SER A 42 -7.86 -9.93 -7.32
N GLU A 43 -6.74 -9.93 -6.61
CA GLU A 43 -5.92 -11.12 -6.38
C GLU A 43 -6.52 -12.00 -5.27
N LEU A 44 -6.97 -11.38 -4.19
CA LEU A 44 -7.65 -12.10 -3.09
C LEU A 44 -8.96 -12.76 -3.51
N GLY A 45 -9.67 -12.20 -4.49
CA GLY A 45 -10.89 -12.81 -5.01
C GLY A 45 -10.66 -13.96 -5.99
N LYS A 46 -9.44 -14.17 -6.48
CA LYS A 46 -9.09 -15.28 -7.36
C LYS A 46 -8.73 -16.56 -6.60
N GLU A 47 -8.16 -16.44 -5.41
CA GLU A 47 -7.78 -17.60 -4.60
C GLU A 47 -9.00 -18.39 -4.10
N ASP A 48 -10.09 -17.72 -3.76
CA ASP A 48 -11.31 -18.39 -3.31
C ASP A 48 -11.97 -19.27 -4.41
N ASN A 49 -11.82 -18.90 -5.67
CA ASN A 49 -12.35 -19.70 -6.78
C ASN A 49 -11.44 -20.88 -7.16
N GLU A 50 -10.15 -20.81 -6.88
CA GLU A 50 -9.23 -21.94 -7.12
C GLU A 50 -9.13 -22.87 -5.91
N ALA A 51 -9.23 -22.35 -4.69
CA ALA A 51 -9.27 -23.17 -3.48
C ALA A 51 -10.53 -24.06 -3.44
N GLY A 52 -11.67 -23.55 -3.86
CA GLY A 52 -12.89 -24.33 -4.01
C GLY A 52 -12.81 -25.41 -5.08
N LYS A 53 -11.98 -25.22 -6.10
CA LYS A 53 -11.72 -26.23 -7.15
C LYS A 53 -10.65 -27.25 -6.75
N ARG A 54 -9.75 -26.92 -5.84
CA ARG A 54 -8.69 -27.83 -5.37
C ARG A 54 -9.14 -28.79 -4.27
N ASN A 55 -10.17 -28.48 -3.52
CA ASN A 55 -10.76 -29.38 -2.54
C ASN A 55 -11.84 -30.29 -3.15
N GLY A 56 -11.60 -30.69 -4.37
CA GLY A 56 -11.93 -31.95 -5.00
C GLY A 56 -13.26 -32.59 -4.64
N GLY A 57 -14.31 -31.85 -4.76
CA GLY A 57 -15.57 -32.54 -5.02
C GLY A 57 -15.56 -33.00 -6.47
N ARG A 58 -15.37 -34.31 -6.72
CA ARG A 58 -15.68 -34.89 -8.00
C ARG A 58 -17.13 -34.49 -8.35
N SER A 59 -17.36 -34.08 -9.58
CA SER A 59 -18.72 -33.75 -10.07
C SER A 59 -19.75 -34.89 -9.89
N ASP A 60 -19.27 -36.08 -9.46
CA ASP A 60 -20.06 -37.28 -9.14
C ASP A 60 -20.19 -37.55 -7.64
N ASP A 61 -19.68 -36.68 -6.78
CA ASP A 61 -19.80 -36.88 -5.33
C ASP A 61 -21.24 -36.63 -4.88
N LEU A 62 -21.77 -37.55 -4.07
CA LEU A 62 -23.15 -37.54 -3.61
C LEU A 62 -23.54 -36.22 -2.92
N PHE A 63 -22.55 -35.50 -2.36
CA PHE A 63 -22.69 -34.17 -1.73
C PHE A 63 -22.80 -33.04 -2.74
N GLY A 64 -22.18 -33.15 -3.92
CA GLY A 64 -22.28 -32.13 -4.98
C GLY A 64 -23.66 -32.03 -5.62
N LYS A 65 -24.41 -33.15 -5.64
CA LYS A 65 -25.81 -33.17 -6.15
C LYS A 65 -26.82 -32.65 -5.12
N ASN A 66 -26.47 -32.67 -3.83
CA ASN A 66 -27.37 -32.18 -2.78
C ASN A 66 -27.34 -30.64 -2.63
N ALA A 67 -26.32 -29.96 -3.20
CA ALA A 67 -26.28 -28.50 -3.28
C ALA A 67 -27.36 -27.94 -4.22
N ASP A 68 -27.82 -28.77 -5.17
CA ASP A 68 -28.90 -28.42 -6.10
C ASP A 68 -30.33 -28.58 -5.49
N LEU A 69 -30.41 -29.14 -4.26
CA LEU A 69 -31.68 -29.22 -3.52
C LEU A 69 -32.07 -27.89 -2.87
N GLY A 70 -31.13 -26.92 -2.79
CA GLY A 70 -31.39 -25.55 -2.34
C GLY A 70 -32.22 -24.76 -3.36
N ASP A 71 -31.95 -24.99 -4.64
CA ASP A 71 -32.58 -24.27 -5.73
C ASP A 71 -34.06 -24.72 -5.97
N ARG A 72 -34.40 -25.93 -5.52
CA ARG A 72 -35.80 -26.42 -5.57
C ARG A 72 -36.70 -25.93 -4.44
N ARG A 73 -36.14 -25.38 -3.38
CA ARG A 73 -36.93 -24.80 -2.27
C ARG A 73 -37.33 -23.36 -2.52
N ASP A 74 -36.52 -22.62 -3.28
CA ASP A 74 -36.84 -21.23 -3.60
C ASP A 74 -37.95 -21.05 -4.62
N SER A 75 -38.23 -22.10 -5.43
CA SER A 75 -39.27 -21.99 -6.45
C SER A 75 -40.72 -22.18 -5.93
N GLN A 76 -40.89 -22.54 -4.63
CA GLN A 76 -42.23 -22.85 -4.11
C GLN A 76 -42.79 -21.75 -3.17
N PHE A 77 -41.98 -20.73 -2.85
CA PHE A 77 -42.39 -19.60 -2.01
C PHE A 77 -42.02 -18.23 -2.60
N ASP A 78 -41.71 -18.18 -3.89
CA ASP A 78 -41.55 -16.90 -4.57
C ASP A 78 -42.91 -16.38 -5.03
N ASP A 79 -43.71 -15.98 -4.03
CA ASP A 79 -44.77 -15.02 -4.24
C ASP A 79 -44.15 -13.76 -4.79
N LYS A 80 -44.45 -13.47 -6.04
CA LYS A 80 -44.19 -12.24 -6.74
C LYS A 80 -44.62 -11.01 -5.90
N ALA A 81 -43.85 -10.66 -4.93
CA ALA A 81 -43.87 -9.32 -4.39
C ALA A 81 -42.98 -8.48 -5.31
N ASP A 82 -43.61 -7.73 -6.21
CA ASP A 82 -43.04 -6.56 -6.85
C ASP A 82 -42.59 -5.56 -5.77
N SER A 83 -41.55 -5.89 -5.05
CA SER A 83 -40.84 -4.90 -4.25
C SER A 83 -39.99 -4.10 -5.22
N LYS A 84 -40.53 -2.97 -5.67
CA LYS A 84 -39.72 -1.81 -6.06
C LYS A 84 -38.70 -1.59 -4.95
N GLU A 85 -37.51 -2.16 -5.12
CA GLU A 85 -36.37 -1.87 -4.27
C GLU A 85 -36.08 -0.37 -4.36
N THR A 86 -36.56 0.32 -3.37
CA THR A 86 -36.09 1.65 -3.03
C THR A 86 -34.58 1.56 -2.76
N GLY A 87 -33.81 2.25 -3.59
CA GLY A 87 -32.39 2.20 -3.81
C GLY A 87 -31.42 2.32 -2.64
N THR A 88 -31.67 1.67 -1.52
CA THR A 88 -30.74 1.57 -0.38
C THR A 88 -29.94 0.28 -0.35
N GLY A 89 -30.32 -0.74 -1.14
CA GLY A 89 -29.64 -2.04 -1.16
C GLY A 89 -28.41 -2.13 -2.06
N GLN A 90 -28.23 -1.22 -3.01
CA GLN A 90 -27.15 -1.29 -3.98
C GLN A 90 -25.76 -0.95 -3.38
N PHE A 91 -25.69 -0.39 -2.20
CA PHE A 91 -24.40 -0.05 -1.57
C PHE A 91 -23.67 -1.27 -0.99
N TYR A 92 -24.34 -2.35 -0.67
CA TYR A 92 -23.74 -3.51 -0.01
C TYR A 92 -23.06 -4.50 -0.96
N ASN A 93 -23.28 -4.41 -2.27
CA ASN A 93 -22.72 -5.35 -3.25
C ASN A 93 -21.55 -4.78 -4.06
N TYR A 94 -21.10 -3.56 -3.74
CA TYR A 94 -19.94 -2.96 -4.39
C TYR A 94 -18.66 -3.56 -3.81
N LYS A 95 -18.03 -4.44 -4.57
CA LYS A 95 -16.67 -4.91 -4.24
C LYS A 95 -15.73 -3.72 -4.32
N LEU A 96 -15.28 -3.24 -3.17
CA LEU A 96 -14.38 -2.12 -3.06
C LEU A 96 -13.03 -2.48 -3.73
N PRO A 97 -12.65 -1.85 -4.86
CA PRO A 97 -11.33 -2.07 -5.41
C PRO A 97 -10.30 -1.31 -4.56
N TRP A 98 -9.28 -2.02 -4.10
CA TRP A 98 -8.17 -1.45 -3.38
C TRP A 98 -6.86 -2.10 -3.83
N ASP A 99 -5.80 -1.33 -3.77
CA ASP A 99 -4.43 -1.78 -3.94
C ASP A 99 -3.57 -1.26 -2.79
N ILE A 100 -2.71 -2.11 -2.29
CA ILE A 100 -1.75 -1.80 -1.23
C ILE A 100 -0.36 -2.19 -1.72
N ASN A 101 0.58 -1.26 -1.64
CA ASN A 101 1.97 -1.49 -1.94
C ASN A 101 2.80 -1.27 -0.68
N LEU A 102 3.64 -2.25 -0.36
CA LEU A 102 4.57 -2.25 0.74
C LEU A 102 5.99 -2.22 0.17
N ALA A 103 6.83 -1.33 0.67
CA ALA A 103 8.24 -1.28 0.35
C ALA A 103 9.05 -1.22 1.65
N TYR A 104 9.85 -2.25 1.89
CA TYR A 104 10.72 -2.35 3.05
C TYR A 104 12.17 -2.23 2.61
N ALA A 105 12.94 -1.39 3.28
CA ALA A 105 14.36 -1.19 3.02
C ALA A 105 15.16 -1.33 4.33
N LEU A 106 16.17 -2.18 4.28
CA LEU A 106 17.12 -2.40 5.37
C LEU A 106 18.53 -2.13 4.87
N THR A 107 19.27 -1.29 5.58
CA THR A 107 20.67 -1.00 5.31
C THR A 107 21.50 -1.28 6.55
N TYR A 108 22.43 -2.21 6.40
CA TYR A 108 23.41 -2.56 7.40
C TYR A 108 24.78 -2.00 7.03
N SER A 109 25.51 -1.42 7.97
CA SER A 109 26.86 -0.90 7.78
C SER A 109 27.81 -1.38 8.88
N ASN A 110 28.97 -1.85 8.45
CA ASN A 110 30.06 -2.27 9.32
C ASN A 110 31.42 -1.90 8.70
N SER A 111 31.52 -0.73 8.12
CA SER A 111 32.74 -0.28 7.45
C SER A 111 33.89 -0.01 8.41
N ALA A 112 33.62 0.57 9.58
CA ALA A 112 34.59 1.00 10.57
C ALA A 112 34.44 0.30 11.93
N ARG A 113 34.08 -1.00 11.95
CA ARG A 113 33.65 -1.77 13.15
C ARG A 113 32.40 -1.23 13.83
N GLU A 114 31.68 -0.35 13.17
CA GLU A 114 30.36 0.11 13.61
C GLU A 114 29.28 -0.87 13.15
N ASN A 115 29.20 -2.01 13.79
CA ASN A 115 28.18 -3.01 13.51
C ASN A 115 26.79 -2.46 13.85
N ARG A 116 26.16 -1.77 12.90
CA ARG A 116 24.85 -1.14 13.12
C ARG A 116 23.95 -1.17 11.88
N ILE A 117 22.69 -1.15 12.12
CA ILE A 117 21.67 -0.88 11.10
C ILE A 117 21.59 0.64 10.95
N THR A 118 21.95 1.15 9.76
CA THR A 118 21.95 2.59 9.44
C THR A 118 20.65 3.05 8.81
N GLY A 119 19.91 2.13 8.18
CA GLY A 119 18.60 2.42 7.61
C GLY A 119 17.68 1.23 7.82
N ASN A 120 16.48 1.49 8.31
CA ASN A 120 15.41 0.49 8.42
C ASN A 120 14.08 1.22 8.28
N SER A 121 13.45 1.09 7.14
CA SER A 121 12.24 1.84 6.83
C SER A 121 11.21 0.98 6.12
N LEU A 122 9.95 1.25 6.42
CA LEU A 122 8.79 0.66 5.76
C LEU A 122 7.98 1.80 5.14
N MET A 123 7.68 1.69 3.87
CA MET A 123 6.71 2.54 3.17
C MET A 123 5.47 1.74 2.83
N VAL A 124 4.32 2.36 3.03
CA VAL A 124 3.01 1.79 2.73
C VAL A 124 2.27 2.79 1.87
N SER A 125 1.78 2.38 0.73
CA SER A 125 0.85 3.15 -0.09
C SER A 125 -0.39 2.33 -0.38
N MET A 126 -1.55 2.95 -0.21
CA MET A 126 -2.85 2.34 -0.44
C MET A 126 -3.69 3.28 -1.30
N ASN A 127 -4.33 2.72 -2.31
CA ASN A 127 -5.36 3.40 -3.07
C ASN A 127 -6.64 2.58 -3.00
N THR A 128 -7.77 3.25 -2.93
CA THR A 128 -9.08 2.61 -2.92
C THR A 128 -10.13 3.51 -3.57
N ASP A 129 -11.02 2.90 -4.33
CA ASP A 129 -12.18 3.56 -4.89
C ASP A 129 -13.39 3.26 -3.99
N LEU A 130 -13.67 4.14 -3.01
CA LEU A 130 -14.83 3.97 -2.11
C LEU A 130 -16.16 3.89 -2.85
N THR A 131 -16.26 4.60 -3.95
CA THR A 131 -17.36 4.54 -4.91
C THR A 131 -16.79 4.82 -6.30
N PRO A 132 -17.53 4.53 -7.39
CA PRO A 132 -17.08 4.86 -8.74
C PRO A 132 -16.68 6.34 -8.96
N LYS A 133 -17.06 7.21 -8.03
CA LYS A 133 -16.80 8.66 -8.09
C LYS A 133 -15.87 9.16 -6.98
N TRP A 134 -15.49 8.33 -6.02
CA TRP A 134 -14.60 8.68 -4.92
C TRP A 134 -13.37 7.82 -4.90
N LYS A 135 -12.20 8.45 -5.02
CA LYS A 135 -10.89 7.82 -4.89
C LYS A 135 -10.15 8.36 -3.69
N ILE A 136 -9.55 7.48 -2.93
CA ILE A 136 -8.72 7.81 -1.78
C ILE A 136 -7.35 7.15 -1.96
N GLY A 137 -6.30 7.94 -1.82
CA GLY A 137 -4.92 7.47 -1.76
C GLY A 137 -4.30 7.86 -0.41
N VAL A 138 -3.60 6.93 0.20
CA VAL A 138 -2.81 7.15 1.42
C VAL A 138 -1.40 6.66 1.16
N SER A 139 -0.40 7.46 1.47
CA SER A 139 0.99 7.07 1.43
C SER A 139 1.64 7.50 2.74
N THR A 140 2.29 6.57 3.42
CA THR A 140 2.97 6.81 4.68
C THR A 140 4.24 5.97 4.78
N GLY A 141 5.19 6.38 5.59
CA GLY A 141 6.39 5.63 5.87
C GLY A 141 6.72 5.68 7.35
N TYR A 142 7.43 4.65 7.83
CA TYR A 142 7.95 4.57 9.17
C TYR A 142 9.43 4.24 9.16
N ASP A 143 10.22 5.03 9.89
CA ASP A 143 11.63 4.79 10.09
C ASP A 143 11.85 4.15 11.47
N PHE A 144 12.32 2.91 11.48
CA PHE A 144 12.56 2.14 12.70
C PHE A 144 13.86 2.56 13.40
N VAL A 145 14.81 3.17 12.69
CA VAL A 145 16.06 3.65 13.27
C VAL A 145 15.80 4.91 14.08
N ASN A 146 15.11 5.87 13.47
CA ASN A 146 14.76 7.14 14.12
C ASN A 146 13.44 7.07 14.90
N LYS A 147 12.74 5.92 14.87
CA LYS A 147 11.46 5.68 15.56
C LYS A 147 10.41 6.75 15.26
N GLY A 148 10.26 7.09 14.00
CA GLY A 148 9.37 8.16 13.56
C GLY A 148 8.61 7.84 12.28
N VAL A 149 7.41 8.41 12.18
CA VAL A 149 6.67 8.44 10.92
C VAL A 149 7.38 9.44 10.01
N THR A 150 7.65 9.01 8.79
CA THR A 150 8.33 9.85 7.80
C THR A 150 7.32 10.80 7.14
N TYR A 151 7.14 10.67 5.85
CA TYR A 151 6.20 11.49 5.11
C TYR A 151 4.85 10.78 5.00
N THR A 152 3.77 11.45 5.40
CA THR A 152 2.40 10.94 5.23
C THR A 152 1.63 11.90 4.34
N GLN A 153 1.03 11.37 3.30
CA GLN A 153 0.19 12.10 2.37
C GLN A 153 -1.14 11.38 2.19
N LEU A 154 -2.21 12.15 2.30
CA LEU A 154 -3.56 11.72 1.96
C LEU A 154 -4.02 12.44 0.70
N ARG A 155 -4.64 11.70 -0.21
CA ARG A 155 -5.19 12.21 -1.45
C ARG A 155 -6.65 11.79 -1.54
N PHE A 156 -7.51 12.73 -1.79
CA PHE A 156 -8.94 12.53 -2.00
C PHE A 156 -9.31 13.12 -3.35
N GLU A 157 -9.95 12.33 -4.18
CA GLU A 157 -10.45 12.77 -5.48
C GLU A 157 -11.93 12.42 -5.59
N ARG A 158 -12.72 13.37 -6.08
CA ARG A 158 -14.13 13.15 -6.32
C ARG A 158 -14.56 13.66 -7.69
N ASP A 159 -15.23 12.79 -8.40
CA ASP A 159 -15.94 13.13 -9.62
C ASP A 159 -17.35 13.58 -9.31
N LEU A 160 -17.66 14.85 -9.64
CA LEU A 160 -18.95 15.50 -9.44
C LEU A 160 -19.68 15.72 -10.77
N LEU A 161 -19.58 14.77 -11.70
CA LEU A 161 -20.14 14.84 -13.07
C LEU A 161 -19.45 15.91 -13.91
N SER A 162 -19.95 17.14 -13.87
CA SER A 162 -19.39 18.29 -14.60
C SER A 162 -18.19 18.92 -13.90
N TRP A 163 -17.98 18.61 -12.61
CA TRP A 163 -16.89 19.13 -11.80
C TRP A 163 -15.95 18.02 -11.37
N ARG A 164 -14.73 18.37 -11.07
CA ARG A 164 -13.76 17.51 -10.35
C ARG A 164 -13.27 18.22 -9.11
N MET A 165 -13.12 17.46 -8.05
CA MET A 165 -12.58 17.93 -6.78
C MET A 165 -11.36 17.09 -6.44
N SER A 166 -10.29 17.72 -5.98
CA SER A 166 -9.14 17.04 -5.39
C SER A 166 -8.71 17.73 -4.10
N PHE A 167 -8.37 16.94 -3.11
CA PHE A 167 -7.82 17.40 -1.84
C PHE A 167 -6.58 16.58 -1.51
N ASN A 168 -5.45 17.26 -1.37
CA ASN A 168 -4.18 16.68 -0.97
C ASN A 168 -3.84 17.23 0.41
N TRP A 169 -3.43 16.35 1.31
CA TRP A 169 -3.14 16.74 2.69
C TRP A 169 -1.91 15.99 3.23
N VAL A 170 -0.96 16.74 3.75
CA VAL A 170 0.18 16.28 4.53
C VAL A 170 -0.07 16.75 5.97
N PRO A 171 -0.55 15.86 6.86
CA PRO A 171 -1.07 16.27 8.17
C PRO A 171 0.01 16.74 9.15
N PHE A 172 1.23 16.24 9.03
CA PHE A 172 2.29 16.53 9.98
C PHE A 172 3.69 16.53 9.33
N GLY A 173 4.68 17.00 10.08
CA GLY A 173 6.07 17.17 9.67
C GLY A 173 6.42 18.59 9.26
N THR A 174 7.68 18.82 8.89
CA THR A 174 8.19 20.14 8.47
C THR A 174 7.55 20.67 7.20
N ASN A 175 6.94 19.78 6.41
CA ASN A 175 6.26 20.09 5.16
C ASN A 175 4.74 19.91 5.27
N ALA A 176 4.17 20.00 6.48
CA ALA A 176 2.73 19.94 6.68
C ALA A 176 2.03 20.99 5.79
N ASN A 177 1.14 20.55 4.94
CA ASN A 177 0.42 21.42 4.02
C ASN A 177 -0.88 20.74 3.57
N TRP A 178 -1.77 21.52 3.00
CA TRP A 178 -2.93 21.00 2.32
C TRP A 178 -3.25 21.84 1.09
N GLY A 179 -3.85 21.21 0.11
CA GLY A 179 -4.32 21.85 -1.11
C GLY A 179 -5.70 21.32 -1.48
N PHE A 180 -6.61 22.23 -1.74
CA PHE A 180 -7.95 21.93 -2.22
C PHE A 180 -8.15 22.55 -3.59
N PHE A 181 -8.69 21.76 -4.50
CA PHE A 181 -9.03 22.18 -5.85
C PHE A 181 -10.44 21.69 -6.20
N ILE A 182 -11.25 22.58 -6.75
CA ILE A 182 -12.50 22.25 -7.44
C ILE A 182 -12.61 23.04 -8.72
N GLY A 183 -12.95 22.40 -9.83
CA GLY A 183 -13.05 23.05 -11.13
C GLY A 183 -13.94 22.29 -12.10
N ILE A 184 -14.43 22.97 -13.11
CA ILE A 184 -15.24 22.39 -14.16
C ILE A 184 -14.36 21.54 -15.08
N LYS A 185 -14.88 20.41 -15.55
CA LYS A 185 -14.21 19.51 -16.49
C LYS A 185 -14.21 20.02 -17.94
N SER A 186 -15.12 20.93 -18.26
CA SER A 186 -15.22 21.51 -19.62
C SER A 186 -14.02 22.37 -19.95
N GLY A 187 -13.38 22.12 -21.09
CA GLY A 187 -12.25 22.93 -21.56
C GLY A 187 -12.63 24.39 -21.84
N VAL A 188 -13.86 24.64 -22.27
CA VAL A 188 -14.37 26.00 -22.56
C VAL A 188 -14.56 26.85 -21.31
N LEU A 189 -14.84 26.20 -20.17
CA LEU A 189 -15.10 26.83 -18.88
C LEU A 189 -14.00 26.56 -17.86
N SER A 190 -12.79 26.26 -18.32
CA SER A 190 -11.63 25.88 -17.47
C SER A 190 -11.22 26.97 -16.47
N ASP A 191 -11.63 28.21 -16.70
CA ASP A 191 -11.36 29.33 -15.79
C ASP A 191 -12.25 29.32 -14.55
N ILE A 192 -13.37 28.58 -14.57
CA ILE A 192 -14.23 28.39 -13.42
C ILE A 192 -13.65 27.31 -12.50
N LYS A 193 -12.74 27.74 -11.65
CA LYS A 193 -12.05 26.88 -10.68
C LYS A 193 -11.79 27.64 -9.39
N TRP A 194 -11.72 26.89 -8.32
CA TRP A 194 -11.27 27.37 -7.02
C TRP A 194 -10.10 26.50 -6.54
N ASP A 195 -8.98 27.13 -6.28
CA ASP A 195 -7.75 26.51 -5.78
C ASP A 195 -7.34 27.23 -4.49
N LYS A 196 -7.19 26.47 -3.41
CA LYS A 196 -6.70 26.99 -2.15
C LYS A 196 -5.64 26.06 -1.59
N ARG A 197 -4.51 26.63 -1.19
CA ARG A 197 -3.37 25.90 -0.64
C ARG A 197 -2.92 26.56 0.66
N SER A 198 -2.58 25.74 1.64
CA SER A 198 -1.82 26.17 2.80
C SER A 198 -0.37 25.75 2.59
N LEU A 199 0.53 26.70 2.62
CA LEU A 199 1.96 26.44 2.63
C LEU A 199 2.42 26.18 4.07
N PRO A 200 3.46 25.36 4.28
CA PRO A 200 4.05 25.19 5.60
C PRO A 200 4.53 26.55 6.13
N ASP A 201 4.23 26.80 7.40
CA ASP A 201 4.66 28.02 8.07
C ASP A 201 6.18 27.97 8.21
N ARG A 202 6.89 28.67 7.33
CA ARG A 202 8.32 28.86 7.45
C ARG A 202 8.56 29.94 8.49
N THR A 203 8.56 29.57 9.77
CA THR A 203 9.18 30.39 10.79
C THR A 203 10.65 30.54 10.43
N LEU A 204 10.98 31.69 9.90
CA LEU A 204 12.38 32.14 9.78
C LEU A 204 12.97 32.17 11.20
N ARG A 205 13.82 31.21 11.52
CA ARG A 205 14.70 31.24 12.66
C ARG A 205 16.04 31.85 12.24
#